data_d70d2db7f0b14c2778e2f94717813565
#
_entry.id   d70d2db7f0b14c2778e2f94717813565
#
_cell.length_a   1.000
_cell.length_b   1.000
_cell.length_c   1.000
_cell.angle_alpha   90.00
_cell.angle_beta   90.00
_cell.angle_gamma   90.00
#
_symmetry.space_group_name_H-M   'P 1'
#
loop_
_entity.id
_entity.type
_entity.pdbx_description
1 polymer ?
#
loop_
_entity_poly.entity_id
_entity_poly.type
_entity_poly.pdbx_seq_one_letter_code
_entity_poly.pdbx_strand_id
1 'polypeptide(L)'
;PHPREMDMLLTAGERISMSLVAMAIEAHDVPAVSFTGSQAGILTTADHGRAEIVDIRAFRVQESLDEGKVAIVAGFQGVSPDSKDVTTLGRGGSDATAVALAASLGADLCEIYTDVDGVFTADPRVVPSARKLDEVTFEEMLELANSGAGVLMPRSVEFGIRYNIPI
;
A
#
# COMPACT_ATOMS: atom_id res chain seq x y z
N PRO A 1 -0.89 -3.36 25.28
CA PRO A 1 0.43 -3.84 24.85
C PRO A 1 1.32 -2.66 24.48
N HIS A 2 2.64 -2.85 24.52
CA HIS A 2 3.58 -1.82 24.13
C HIS A 2 3.46 -1.57 22.60
N PRO A 3 3.33 -0.33 22.13
CA PRO A 3 3.07 -0.05 20.70
C PRO A 3 4.12 -0.65 19.76
N ARG A 4 5.40 -0.59 20.12
CA ARG A 4 6.50 -1.20 19.35
C ARG A 4 6.31 -2.71 19.15
N GLU A 5 5.93 -3.44 20.21
CA GLU A 5 5.73 -4.88 20.11
C GLU A 5 4.46 -5.24 19.33
N MET A 6 3.47 -4.35 19.33
CA MET A 6 2.29 -4.49 18.47
C MET A 6 2.66 -4.37 16.99
N ASP A 7 3.49 -3.40 16.62
CA ASP A 7 4.00 -3.26 15.24
C ASP A 7 4.76 -4.52 14.80
N MET A 8 5.63 -5.05 15.67
CA MET A 8 6.34 -6.31 15.41
C MET A 8 5.39 -7.48 15.16
N LEU A 9 4.34 -7.60 15.98
CA LEU A 9 3.35 -8.67 15.85
C LEU A 9 2.53 -8.54 14.57
N LEU A 10 2.00 -7.34 14.29
CA LEU A 10 1.17 -7.09 13.11
C LEU A 10 1.94 -7.34 11.80
N THR A 11 3.21 -6.94 11.74
CA THR A 11 4.03 -7.13 10.54
C THR A 11 4.40 -8.60 10.26
N ALA A 12 4.28 -9.49 11.26
CA ALA A 12 4.59 -10.91 11.09
C ALA A 12 3.67 -11.59 10.07
N GLY A 13 2.36 -11.26 10.07
CA GLY A 13 1.39 -11.79 9.12
C GLY A 13 1.75 -11.48 7.68
N GLU A 14 2.10 -10.23 7.39
CA GLU A 14 2.51 -9.79 6.05
C GLU A 14 3.79 -10.49 5.58
N ARG A 15 4.75 -10.73 6.48
CA ARG A 15 5.98 -11.46 6.14
C ARG A 15 5.69 -12.91 5.74
N ILE A 16 4.74 -13.55 6.41
CA ILE A 16 4.29 -14.90 6.04
C ILE A 16 3.61 -14.85 4.67
N SER A 17 2.64 -13.95 4.49
CA SER A 17 1.85 -13.84 3.25
C SER A 17 2.73 -13.53 2.03
N MET A 18 3.63 -12.54 2.12
CA MET A 18 4.50 -12.16 1.00
C MET A 18 5.40 -13.32 0.56
N SER A 19 5.89 -14.12 1.53
CA SER A 19 6.75 -15.26 1.24
C SER A 19 5.99 -16.40 0.56
N LEU A 20 4.76 -16.68 1.02
CA LEU A 20 3.88 -17.67 0.40
C LEU A 20 3.49 -17.26 -1.03
N VAL A 21 3.19 -15.99 -1.26
CA VAL A 21 2.89 -15.46 -2.60
C VAL A 21 4.10 -15.59 -3.51
N ALA A 22 5.31 -15.23 -3.05
CA ALA A 22 6.53 -15.39 -3.85
C ALA A 22 6.75 -16.86 -4.26
N MET A 23 6.65 -17.79 -3.31
CA MET A 23 6.78 -19.22 -3.59
C MET A 23 5.70 -19.74 -4.55
N ALA A 24 4.46 -19.23 -4.44
CA ALA A 24 3.38 -19.61 -5.34
C ALA A 24 3.63 -19.10 -6.78
N ILE A 25 4.16 -17.90 -6.95
CA ILE A 25 4.53 -17.34 -8.25
C ILE A 25 5.68 -18.15 -8.86
N GLU A 26 6.72 -18.47 -8.09
CA GLU A 26 7.84 -19.28 -8.54
C GLU A 26 7.42 -20.69 -8.96
N ALA A 27 6.38 -21.25 -8.34
CA ALA A 27 5.81 -22.54 -8.75
C ALA A 27 5.17 -22.52 -10.18
N HIS A 28 4.99 -21.35 -10.75
CA HIS A 28 4.56 -21.15 -12.15
C HIS A 28 5.71 -20.74 -13.07
N ASP A 29 6.95 -21.03 -12.70
CA ASP A 29 8.17 -20.71 -13.46
C ASP A 29 8.36 -19.21 -13.71
N VAL A 30 7.79 -18.36 -12.84
CA VAL A 30 7.96 -16.90 -12.88
C VAL A 30 8.90 -16.48 -11.73
N PRO A 31 10.05 -15.87 -12.03
CA PRO A 31 10.96 -15.39 -10.99
C PRO A 31 10.28 -14.37 -10.08
N ALA A 32 10.37 -14.59 -8.77
CA ALA A 32 9.75 -13.70 -7.77
C ALA A 32 10.67 -13.48 -6.57
N VAL A 33 10.47 -12.36 -5.89
CA VAL A 33 11.21 -12.04 -4.67
C VAL A 33 10.33 -11.23 -3.72
N SER A 34 10.42 -11.52 -2.42
CA SER A 34 9.66 -10.83 -1.40
C SER A 34 10.53 -9.87 -0.57
N PHE A 35 9.95 -8.72 -0.20
CA PHE A 35 10.60 -7.68 0.59
C PHE A 35 9.71 -7.26 1.77
N THR A 36 10.30 -7.16 2.95
CA THR A 36 9.68 -6.39 4.05
C THR A 36 9.70 -4.90 3.71
N GLY A 37 8.89 -4.08 4.38
CA GLY A 37 8.90 -2.63 4.17
C GLY A 37 10.30 -2.02 4.32
N SER A 38 11.08 -2.45 5.31
CA SER A 38 12.46 -1.98 5.49
C SER A 38 13.40 -2.41 4.36
N GLN A 39 13.25 -3.64 3.84
CA GLN A 39 14.05 -4.13 2.71
C GLN A 39 13.68 -3.42 1.39
N ALA A 40 12.41 -3.06 1.24
CA ALA A 40 11.91 -2.24 0.13
C ALA A 40 12.31 -0.75 0.26
N GLY A 41 12.96 -0.36 1.35
CA GLY A 41 13.43 1.00 1.57
C GLY A 41 12.34 1.98 2.01
N ILE A 42 11.24 1.51 2.60
CA ILE A 42 10.17 2.36 3.12
C ILE A 42 10.61 2.95 4.46
N LEU A 43 10.91 4.25 4.45
CA LEU A 43 11.30 5.00 5.64
C LEU A 43 10.10 5.74 6.24
N THR A 44 9.97 5.70 7.55
CA THR A 44 8.82 6.22 8.27
C THR A 44 9.22 7.08 9.47
N THR A 45 8.26 7.84 10.00
CA THR A 45 8.41 8.40 11.35
C THR A 45 8.48 7.29 12.40
N ALA A 46 8.84 7.63 13.64
CA ALA A 46 8.96 6.68 14.77
C ALA A 46 7.63 6.45 15.52
N ASP A 47 6.51 6.95 15.00
CA ASP A 47 5.19 6.88 15.64
C ASP A 47 4.56 5.50 15.45
N HIS A 48 4.78 4.60 16.39
CA HIS A 48 4.25 3.25 16.35
C HIS A 48 2.73 3.20 16.17
N GLY A 49 2.26 2.33 15.25
CA GLY A 49 0.84 2.12 14.95
C GLY A 49 0.20 3.19 14.06
N ARG A 50 0.89 4.31 13.81
CA ARG A 50 0.39 5.44 12.99
C ARG A 50 1.53 6.20 12.29
N ALA A 51 2.60 5.50 11.98
CA ALA A 51 3.74 6.09 11.31
C ALA A 51 3.37 6.70 9.94
N GLU A 52 4.13 7.67 9.50
CA GLU A 52 3.99 8.29 8.20
C GLU A 52 5.20 7.97 7.33
N ILE A 53 4.96 7.72 6.04
CA ILE A 53 6.04 7.53 5.07
C ILE A 53 6.75 8.89 4.89
N VAL A 54 8.04 8.92 5.18
CA VAL A 54 8.88 10.11 5.00
C VAL A 54 9.70 10.04 3.72
N ASP A 55 10.08 8.82 3.30
CA ASP A 55 10.86 8.60 2.07
C ASP A 55 10.72 7.14 1.62
N ILE A 56 10.89 6.86 0.33
CA ILE A 56 11.00 5.50 -0.21
C ILE A 56 12.27 5.41 -1.06
N ARG A 57 13.15 4.49 -0.70
CA ARG A 57 14.41 4.20 -1.40
C ARG A 57 14.34 2.80 -2.02
N ALA A 58 13.53 2.67 -3.06
CA ALA A 58 13.15 1.38 -3.63
C ALA A 58 14.24 0.73 -4.51
N PHE A 59 15.54 0.99 -4.27
CA PHE A 59 16.64 0.50 -5.12
C PHE A 59 16.62 -1.02 -5.30
N ARG A 60 16.41 -1.78 -4.23
CA ARG A 60 16.38 -3.26 -4.30
C ARG A 60 15.17 -3.79 -5.04
N VAL A 61 14.03 -3.08 -4.91
CA VAL A 61 12.81 -3.41 -5.66
C VAL A 61 13.05 -3.14 -7.14
N GLN A 62 13.58 -1.96 -7.48
CA GLN A 62 13.91 -1.60 -8.86
C GLN A 62 14.89 -2.58 -9.50
N GLU A 63 15.98 -2.92 -8.82
CA GLU A 63 16.96 -3.91 -9.29
C GLU A 63 16.29 -5.25 -9.62
N SER A 64 15.39 -5.73 -8.77
CA SER A 64 14.66 -6.97 -9.00
C SER A 64 13.70 -6.87 -10.19
N LEU A 65 13.04 -5.74 -10.40
CA LEU A 65 12.20 -5.49 -11.57
C LEU A 65 13.03 -5.43 -12.85
N ASP A 66 14.20 -4.79 -12.82
CA ASP A 66 15.13 -4.72 -13.95
C ASP A 66 15.68 -6.11 -14.35
N GLU A 67 15.77 -7.04 -13.39
CA GLU A 67 16.09 -8.44 -13.61
C GLU A 67 14.89 -9.28 -14.11
N GLY A 68 13.73 -8.67 -14.32
CA GLY A 68 12.50 -9.33 -14.79
C GLY A 68 11.78 -10.16 -13.72
N LYS A 69 12.01 -9.88 -12.43
CA LYS A 69 11.34 -10.57 -11.32
C LYS A 69 10.05 -9.86 -10.92
N VAL A 70 9.10 -10.63 -10.39
CA VAL A 70 7.96 -10.08 -9.65
C VAL A 70 8.41 -9.74 -8.23
N ALA A 71 8.29 -8.48 -7.84
CA ALA A 71 8.63 -8.01 -6.50
C ALA A 71 7.38 -7.94 -5.62
N ILE A 72 7.35 -8.70 -4.53
CA ILE A 72 6.26 -8.71 -3.55
C ILE A 72 6.72 -7.90 -2.33
N VAL A 73 6.04 -6.79 -2.04
CA VAL A 73 6.40 -5.91 -0.92
C VAL A 73 5.33 -5.99 0.16
N ALA A 74 5.75 -6.28 1.40
CA ALA A 74 4.85 -6.23 2.54
C ALA A 74 4.41 -4.78 2.79
N GLY A 75 3.12 -4.50 2.61
CA GLY A 75 2.52 -3.18 2.81
C GLY A 75 2.39 -2.77 4.28
N PHE A 76 1.85 -1.58 4.51
CA PHE A 76 1.56 -0.91 5.79
C PHE A 76 2.70 -0.84 6.82
N GLN A 77 3.91 -1.17 6.46
CA GLN A 77 5.07 -1.22 7.35
C GLN A 77 6.30 -0.53 6.75
N GLY A 78 7.14 -0.01 7.60
CA GLY A 78 8.42 0.57 7.23
C GLY A 78 9.42 0.50 8.39
N VAL A 79 10.44 1.31 8.33
CA VAL A 79 11.47 1.43 9.36
C VAL A 79 11.75 2.90 9.66
N SER A 80 11.80 3.25 10.93
CA SER A 80 12.27 4.57 11.33
C SER A 80 13.79 4.66 11.14
N PRO A 81 14.29 5.67 10.40
CA PRO A 81 15.73 5.86 10.24
C PRO A 81 16.43 6.22 11.55
N ASP A 82 15.72 6.77 12.52
CA ASP A 82 16.26 7.21 13.80
C ASP A 82 16.39 6.06 14.79
N SER A 83 15.26 5.41 15.14
CA SER A 83 15.23 4.32 16.12
C SER A 83 15.64 2.96 15.54
N LYS A 84 15.61 2.79 14.21
CA LYS A 84 15.74 1.50 13.49
C LYS A 84 14.63 0.50 13.80
N ASP A 85 13.58 0.93 14.47
CA ASP A 85 12.44 0.09 14.75
C ASP A 85 11.53 -0.07 13.52
N VAL A 86 10.92 -1.24 13.43
CA VAL A 86 9.80 -1.47 12.49
C VAL A 86 8.58 -0.71 13.01
N THR A 87 7.90 -0.03 12.10
CA THR A 87 6.72 0.78 12.39
C THR A 87 5.59 0.41 11.45
N THR A 88 4.35 0.64 11.87
CA THR A 88 3.17 0.45 11.01
C THR A 88 2.43 1.76 10.77
N LEU A 89 1.81 1.85 9.58
CA LEU A 89 1.11 3.05 9.12
C LEU A 89 -0.35 3.16 9.60
N GLY A 90 -0.83 2.12 10.29
CA GLY A 90 -2.23 2.05 10.70
C GLY A 90 -3.18 1.68 9.55
N ARG A 91 -4.47 2.02 9.70
CA ARG A 91 -5.52 1.70 8.71
C ARG A 91 -5.24 2.34 7.35
N GLY A 92 -5.50 1.61 6.26
CA GLY A 92 -5.24 2.05 4.89
C GLY A 92 -3.74 2.16 4.54
N GLY A 93 -2.88 1.67 5.42
CA GLY A 93 -1.43 1.72 5.21
C GLY A 93 -0.96 0.91 4.02
N SER A 94 -1.63 -0.18 3.65
CA SER A 94 -1.29 -0.99 2.48
C SER A 94 -1.52 -0.23 1.19
N ASP A 95 -2.68 0.42 1.03
CA ASP A 95 -2.99 1.23 -0.14
C ASP A 95 -2.03 2.42 -0.25
N ALA A 96 -1.79 3.12 0.88
CA ALA A 96 -0.83 4.22 0.92
C ALA A 96 0.59 3.75 0.54
N THR A 97 0.99 2.54 0.97
CA THR A 97 2.27 1.93 0.59
C THR A 97 2.32 1.65 -0.91
N ALA A 98 1.25 1.08 -1.47
CA ALA A 98 1.18 0.74 -2.89
C ALA A 98 1.32 1.99 -3.77
N VAL A 99 0.55 3.05 -3.50
CA VAL A 99 0.61 4.31 -4.26
C VAL A 99 1.96 5.00 -4.11
N ALA A 100 2.50 5.06 -2.89
CA ALA A 100 3.80 5.69 -2.64
C ALA A 100 4.96 4.91 -3.30
N LEU A 101 4.88 3.57 -3.31
CA LEU A 101 5.85 2.71 -3.98
C LEU A 101 5.75 2.86 -5.51
N ALA A 102 4.53 2.89 -6.07
CA ALA A 102 4.29 3.16 -7.49
C ALA A 102 4.92 4.48 -7.92
N ALA A 103 4.74 5.54 -7.11
CA ALA A 103 5.37 6.84 -7.35
C ALA A 103 6.90 6.77 -7.32
N SER A 104 7.48 6.07 -6.33
CA SER A 104 8.94 5.94 -6.19
C SER A 104 9.58 5.15 -7.34
N LEU A 105 8.85 4.19 -7.92
CA LEU A 105 9.28 3.37 -9.04
C LEU A 105 8.96 3.99 -10.41
N GLY A 106 8.24 5.11 -10.45
CA GLY A 106 7.79 5.73 -11.69
C GLY A 106 6.82 4.84 -12.48
N ALA A 107 5.93 4.12 -11.78
CA ALA A 107 4.94 3.26 -12.40
C ALA A 107 3.90 4.07 -13.17
N ASP A 108 3.34 3.49 -14.22
CA ASP A 108 2.30 4.11 -15.05
C ASP A 108 0.93 4.09 -14.37
N LEU A 109 0.68 3.10 -13.49
CA LEU A 109 -0.60 2.83 -12.87
C LEU A 109 -0.41 2.11 -11.52
N CYS A 110 -1.27 2.40 -10.55
CA CYS A 110 -1.40 1.64 -9.31
C CYS A 110 -2.78 0.99 -9.24
N GLU A 111 -2.86 -0.32 -9.30
CA GLU A 111 -4.13 -1.06 -9.20
C GLU A 111 -4.34 -1.56 -7.77
N ILE A 112 -5.52 -1.27 -7.19
CA ILE A 112 -5.94 -1.74 -5.88
C ILE A 112 -7.00 -2.84 -6.07
N TYR A 113 -6.61 -4.07 -5.80
CA TYR A 113 -7.52 -5.22 -5.80
C TYR A 113 -8.15 -5.38 -4.42
N THR A 114 -9.49 -5.39 -4.38
CA THR A 114 -10.27 -5.39 -3.14
C THR A 114 -11.52 -6.27 -3.29
N ASP A 115 -12.25 -6.46 -2.20
CA ASP A 115 -13.48 -7.26 -2.12
C ASP A 115 -14.76 -6.49 -2.48
N VAL A 116 -14.64 -5.27 -3.01
CA VAL A 116 -15.75 -4.46 -3.52
C VAL A 116 -15.60 -4.20 -5.01
N ASP A 117 -16.74 -4.00 -5.72
CA ASP A 117 -16.75 -3.83 -7.18
C ASP A 117 -16.18 -2.49 -7.68
N GLY A 118 -15.86 -1.57 -6.77
CA GLY A 118 -15.33 -0.25 -7.09
C GLY A 118 -16.03 0.88 -6.35
N VAL A 119 -15.88 2.08 -6.85
CA VAL A 119 -16.48 3.31 -6.30
C VAL A 119 -17.86 3.50 -6.90
N PHE A 120 -18.84 3.85 -6.06
CA PHE A 120 -20.24 4.08 -6.44
C PHE A 120 -20.67 5.50 -6.08
N THR A 121 -21.73 5.99 -6.71
CA THR A 121 -22.36 7.30 -6.41
C THR A 121 -22.94 7.38 -4.99
N ALA A 122 -23.23 6.25 -4.37
CA ALA A 122 -23.63 6.08 -2.97
C ALA A 122 -23.39 4.62 -2.58
N ASP A 123 -23.49 4.27 -1.29
CA ASP A 123 -23.43 2.86 -0.85
C ASP A 123 -24.60 2.06 -1.45
N PRO A 124 -24.37 1.08 -2.35
CA PRO A 124 -25.43 0.32 -3.02
C PRO A 124 -26.24 -0.52 -2.05
N ARG A 125 -25.74 -0.81 -0.85
CA ARG A 125 -26.49 -1.51 0.20
C ARG A 125 -27.55 -0.63 0.85
N VAL A 126 -27.37 0.70 0.79
CA VAL A 126 -28.29 1.70 1.34
C VAL A 126 -29.16 2.30 0.23
N VAL A 127 -28.56 2.58 -0.93
CA VAL A 127 -29.22 3.19 -2.09
C VAL A 127 -29.16 2.22 -3.26
N PRO A 128 -30.21 1.38 -3.49
CA PRO A 128 -30.21 0.38 -4.55
C PRO A 128 -30.05 0.94 -5.98
N SER A 129 -30.33 2.23 -6.18
CA SER A 129 -30.13 2.92 -7.47
C SER A 129 -28.72 3.51 -7.64
N ALA A 130 -27.81 3.29 -6.70
CA ALA A 130 -26.44 3.72 -6.81
C ALA A 130 -25.76 3.11 -8.06
N ARG A 131 -24.99 3.90 -8.76
CA ARG A 131 -24.28 3.48 -9.96
C ARG A 131 -22.79 3.44 -9.71
N LYS A 132 -22.11 2.43 -10.22
CA LYS A 132 -20.65 2.38 -10.26
C LYS A 132 -20.13 3.52 -11.12
N LEU A 133 -19.06 4.15 -10.66
CA LEU A 133 -18.33 5.17 -11.41
C LEU A 133 -17.21 4.48 -12.20
N ASP A 134 -17.13 4.77 -13.50
CA ASP A 134 -16.07 4.24 -14.36
C ASP A 134 -14.76 5.01 -14.12
N GLU A 135 -14.89 6.32 -13.88
CA GLU A 135 -13.79 7.23 -13.56
C GLU A 135 -14.25 8.23 -12.50
N VAL A 136 -13.31 8.69 -11.69
CA VAL A 136 -13.50 9.71 -10.67
C VAL A 136 -12.21 10.51 -10.53
N THR A 137 -12.30 11.83 -10.40
CA THR A 137 -11.12 12.66 -10.18
C THR A 137 -10.55 12.41 -8.77
N PHE A 138 -9.29 12.75 -8.58
CA PHE A 138 -8.67 12.65 -7.24
C PHE A 138 -9.39 13.51 -6.20
N GLU A 139 -9.82 14.70 -6.58
CA GLU A 139 -10.56 15.63 -5.72
C GLU A 139 -11.90 15.05 -5.31
N GLU A 140 -12.67 14.49 -6.25
CA GLU A 140 -13.93 13.82 -5.96
C GLU A 140 -13.73 12.58 -5.09
N MET A 141 -12.68 11.77 -5.38
CA MET A 141 -12.36 10.59 -4.58
C MET A 141 -11.96 10.97 -3.15
N LEU A 142 -11.22 12.06 -2.98
CA LEU A 142 -10.83 12.55 -1.66
C LEU A 142 -12.04 12.99 -0.85
N GLU A 143 -12.98 13.71 -1.47
CA GLU A 143 -14.26 14.09 -0.84
C GLU A 143 -15.09 12.86 -0.45
N LEU A 144 -15.19 11.86 -1.34
CA LEU A 144 -15.87 10.60 -1.04
C LEU A 144 -15.20 9.87 0.12
N ALA A 145 -13.89 9.76 0.13
CA ALA A 145 -13.13 9.10 1.19
C ALA A 145 -13.28 9.81 2.55
N ASN A 146 -13.23 11.14 2.55
CA ASN A 146 -13.47 11.95 3.76
C ASN A 146 -14.92 11.87 4.26
N SER A 147 -15.86 11.64 3.35
CA SER A 147 -17.28 11.45 3.67
C SER A 147 -17.65 10.02 4.09
N GLY A 148 -16.66 9.11 4.17
CA GLY A 148 -16.84 7.76 4.66
C GLY A 148 -16.96 6.67 3.59
N ALA A 149 -16.70 6.98 2.32
CA ALA A 149 -16.53 5.96 1.28
C ALA A 149 -15.24 5.17 1.52
N GLY A 150 -15.35 4.00 2.12
CA GLY A 150 -14.24 3.19 2.61
C GLY A 150 -13.50 2.38 1.54
N VAL A 151 -13.64 2.69 0.25
CA VAL A 151 -12.96 1.97 -0.84
C VAL A 151 -11.47 2.30 -0.85
N LEU A 152 -11.13 3.59 -0.77
CA LEU A 152 -9.76 4.08 -0.60
C LEU A 152 -9.69 4.97 0.64
N MET A 153 -8.58 4.89 1.35
CA MET A 153 -8.32 5.81 2.46
C MET A 153 -7.82 7.16 1.94
N PRO A 154 -8.22 8.30 2.57
CA PRO A 154 -7.81 9.63 2.13
C PRO A 154 -6.31 9.76 1.85
N ARG A 155 -5.47 9.19 2.72
CA ARG A 155 -4.01 9.21 2.58
C ARG A 155 -3.52 8.61 1.26
N SER A 156 -4.14 7.53 0.76
CA SER A 156 -3.77 6.92 -0.52
C SER A 156 -4.09 7.86 -1.69
N VAL A 157 -5.26 8.52 -1.63
CA VAL A 157 -5.68 9.49 -2.63
C VAL A 157 -4.76 10.72 -2.63
N GLU A 158 -4.38 11.22 -1.44
CA GLU A 158 -3.42 12.31 -1.29
C GLU A 158 -2.05 11.99 -1.92
N PHE A 159 -1.57 10.75 -1.78
CA PHE A 159 -0.37 10.30 -2.48
C PHE A 159 -0.57 10.27 -4.00
N GLY A 160 -1.73 9.79 -4.49
CA GLY A 160 -2.10 9.81 -5.91
C GLY A 160 -2.05 11.22 -6.47
N ILE A 161 -2.67 12.19 -5.79
CA ILE A 161 -2.63 13.63 -6.14
C ILE A 161 -1.18 14.13 -6.19
N ARG A 162 -0.46 13.91 -5.09
CA ARG A 162 0.90 14.47 -4.89
C ARG A 162 1.88 14.04 -5.96
N TYR A 163 1.79 12.79 -6.39
CA TYR A 163 2.73 12.17 -7.32
C TYR A 163 2.15 11.92 -8.71
N ASN A 164 0.89 12.30 -8.93
CA ASN A 164 0.16 12.13 -10.19
C ASN A 164 0.19 10.67 -10.69
N ILE A 165 -0.05 9.72 -9.78
CA ILE A 165 -0.14 8.29 -10.09
C ILE A 165 -1.61 7.90 -10.21
N PRO A 166 -2.09 7.47 -11.40
CA PRO A 166 -3.43 6.91 -11.55
C PRO A 166 -3.63 5.68 -10.67
N ILE A 167 -4.80 5.59 -10.01
CA ILE A 167 -5.17 4.48 -9.11
C ILE A 167 -6.40 3.77 -9.67
#